data_622240dc1fe86a582805103f78c56e82
#
_entry.id   622240dc1fe86a582805103f78c56e82
#
_cell.length_a   1.000
_cell.length_b   1.000
_cell.length_c   1.000
_cell.angle_alpha   90.00
_cell.angle_beta   90.00
_cell.angle_gamma   90.00
#
_symmetry.space_group_name_H-M   'P 1'
#
loop_
_entity.id
_entity.type
_entity.pdbx_description
1 polymer ?
#
loop_
_entity_poly.entity_id
_entity_poly.type
_entity_poly.pdbx_seq_one_letter_code
_entity_poly.pdbx_strand_id
1 'polypeptide(L)'
;TDTRRERLLDDRYVLLLRAGHPLVKSSRGKVPTMAELRRVELVAVRSHSDTLRILKMLKLEKQLRMTTTHYLVLPAIVRATDLGVVMPRNIAREFNAGGGYAILEPKFPLRDFTVSLHWSRRYEADPGNRWLRQTLVDLFAG
;
A
#
# COMPACT_ATOMS: atom_id res chain seq x y z
N THR A 1 -7.20 -29.50 -0.54
CA THR A 1 -7.28 -28.63 0.64
C THR A 1 -8.54 -27.79 0.60
N ASP A 2 -9.26 -27.84 1.70
CA ASP A 2 -10.56 -27.24 1.81
C ASP A 2 -10.41 -25.81 2.39
N THR A 3 -10.51 -24.80 1.51
CA THR A 3 -10.37 -23.40 1.91
C THR A 3 -11.59 -22.58 1.51
N ARG A 4 -11.90 -21.60 2.33
CA ARG A 4 -12.90 -20.58 2.05
C ARG A 4 -12.24 -19.30 1.57
N ARG A 5 -12.96 -18.55 0.77
CA ARG A 5 -12.52 -17.26 0.28
C ARG A 5 -13.63 -16.23 0.43
N GLU A 6 -13.29 -15.08 1.01
CA GLU A 6 -14.19 -13.93 1.09
C GLU A 6 -13.55 -12.75 0.40
N ARG A 7 -14.27 -12.14 -0.55
CA ARG A 7 -13.85 -10.93 -1.23
C ARG A 7 -14.08 -9.74 -0.31
N LEU A 8 -12.99 -9.03 0.03
CA LEU A 8 -13.07 -7.85 0.89
C LEU A 8 -13.36 -6.59 0.09
N LEU A 9 -12.58 -6.34 -0.97
CA LEU A 9 -12.77 -5.16 -1.82
C LEU A 9 -11.81 -5.23 -3.01
N ASP A 10 -12.05 -4.40 -4.00
CA ASP A 10 -11.10 -4.13 -5.06
C ASP A 10 -10.14 -3.04 -4.59
N ASP A 11 -8.88 -3.14 -4.98
CA ASP A 11 -7.85 -2.20 -4.57
C ASP A 11 -6.93 -1.87 -5.75
N ARG A 12 -6.08 -0.89 -5.54
CA ARG A 12 -5.07 -0.49 -6.52
C ARG A 12 -3.84 0.02 -5.80
N TYR A 13 -2.71 0.06 -6.51
CA TYR A 13 -1.49 0.63 -5.97
C TYR A 13 -1.49 2.15 -6.12
N VAL A 14 -1.01 2.80 -5.09
CA VAL A 14 -0.88 4.26 -5.02
C VAL A 14 0.50 4.62 -4.47
N LEU A 15 0.84 5.89 -4.49
CA LEU A 15 2.06 6.42 -3.90
C LEU A 15 1.68 7.23 -2.66
N LEU A 16 2.23 6.87 -1.51
CA LEU A 16 2.08 7.61 -0.26
C LEU A 16 3.33 8.46 -0.03
N LEU A 17 3.13 9.74 0.21
CA LEU A 17 4.16 10.72 0.51
C LEU A 17 3.77 11.53 1.73
N ARG A 18 4.74 12.24 2.36
CA ARG A 18 4.38 13.26 3.35
C ARG A 18 3.64 14.41 2.66
N ALA A 19 2.76 15.08 3.39
CA ALA A 19 1.91 16.15 2.84
C ALA A 19 2.72 17.28 2.21
N GLY A 20 3.89 17.59 2.76
CA GLY A 20 4.76 18.66 2.27
C GLY A 20 5.81 18.23 1.25
N HIS A 21 5.72 17.02 0.71
CA HIS A 21 6.71 16.53 -0.26
C HIS A 21 6.77 17.42 -1.50
N PRO A 22 7.96 17.64 -2.09
CA PRO A 22 8.09 18.48 -3.28
C PRO A 22 7.19 18.09 -4.44
N LEU A 23 6.99 16.78 -4.68
CA LEU A 23 6.11 16.33 -5.76
C LEU A 23 4.65 16.70 -5.49
N VAL A 24 4.21 16.65 -4.24
CA VAL A 24 2.85 17.05 -3.87
C VAL A 24 2.63 18.53 -4.17
N LYS A 25 3.62 19.35 -3.84
CA LYS A 25 3.56 20.80 -4.11
C LYS A 25 3.59 21.11 -5.60
N SER A 26 4.46 20.44 -6.36
CA SER A 26 4.61 20.71 -7.79
C SER A 26 3.45 20.18 -8.62
N SER A 27 2.82 19.09 -8.23
CA SER A 27 1.72 18.50 -8.98
C SER A 27 0.41 19.30 -8.87
N ARG A 28 0.27 20.11 -7.81
CA ARG A 28 -0.91 20.97 -7.59
C ARG A 28 -2.24 20.24 -7.75
N GLY A 29 -2.33 19.03 -7.20
CA GLY A 29 -3.53 18.21 -7.27
C GLY A 29 -3.70 17.44 -8.59
N LYS A 30 -2.79 17.58 -9.53
CA LYS A 30 -2.82 16.82 -10.77
C LYS A 30 -2.23 15.43 -10.59
N VAL A 31 -2.64 14.49 -11.44
CA VAL A 31 -2.08 13.15 -11.46
C VAL A 31 -0.62 13.23 -11.94
N PRO A 32 0.35 12.72 -11.16
CA PRO A 32 1.75 12.78 -11.58
C PRO A 32 2.02 11.86 -12.76
N THR A 33 2.95 12.26 -13.62
CA THR A 33 3.41 11.44 -14.73
C THR A 33 4.42 10.41 -14.24
N MET A 34 4.67 9.37 -15.04
CA MET A 34 5.72 8.40 -14.71
C MET A 34 7.11 9.05 -14.65
N ALA A 35 7.35 10.07 -15.48
CA ALA A 35 8.62 10.82 -15.45
C ALA A 35 8.80 11.54 -14.10
N GLU A 36 7.74 12.14 -13.59
CA GLU A 36 7.75 12.78 -12.27
C GLU A 36 7.96 11.76 -11.16
N LEU A 37 7.33 10.61 -11.24
CA LEU A 37 7.48 9.53 -10.26
C LEU A 37 8.91 9.01 -10.20
N ARG A 38 9.62 8.97 -11.32
CA ARG A 38 11.00 8.50 -11.37
C ARG A 38 11.99 9.41 -10.64
N ARG A 39 11.56 10.59 -10.23
CA ARG A 39 12.35 11.50 -9.40
C ARG A 39 12.14 11.29 -7.91
N VAL A 40 11.16 10.48 -7.52
CA VAL A 40 10.85 10.21 -6.12
C VAL A 40 11.70 9.03 -5.64
N GLU A 41 12.41 9.23 -4.55
CA GLU A 41 13.11 8.13 -3.89
C GLU A 41 12.14 7.34 -3.04
N LEU A 42 12.32 6.03 -2.97
CA LEU A 42 11.34 5.11 -2.40
C LEU A 42 11.89 4.28 -1.26
N VAL A 43 10.99 3.91 -0.37
CA VAL A 43 11.21 2.90 0.67
C VAL A 43 10.25 1.73 0.42
N ALA A 44 10.68 0.52 0.73
CA ALA A 44 9.85 -0.67 0.59
C ALA A 44 10.03 -1.62 1.76
N VAL A 45 9.04 -2.47 2.00
CA VAL A 45 9.12 -3.53 3.01
C VAL A 45 9.74 -4.76 2.37
N ARG A 46 10.89 -5.17 2.90
CA ARG A 46 11.66 -6.30 2.36
C ARG A 46 10.92 -7.63 2.49
N SER A 47 10.14 -7.80 3.52
CA SER A 47 9.40 -9.04 3.77
C SER A 47 8.23 -9.28 2.81
N HIS A 48 7.83 -8.27 2.07
CA HIS A 48 6.77 -8.38 1.06
C HIS A 48 7.39 -8.44 -0.33
N SER A 49 7.62 -9.66 -0.80
CA SER A 49 8.21 -9.90 -2.12
C SER A 49 7.40 -9.26 -3.25
N ASP A 50 6.08 -9.14 -3.07
CA ASP A 50 5.21 -8.53 -4.08
C ASP A 50 5.51 -7.05 -4.29
N THR A 51 5.83 -6.31 -3.23
CA THR A 51 6.17 -4.89 -3.35
C THR A 51 7.41 -4.70 -4.20
N LEU A 52 8.47 -5.48 -3.95
CA LEU A 52 9.70 -5.39 -4.73
C LEU A 52 9.46 -5.78 -6.18
N ARG A 53 8.66 -6.82 -6.42
CA ARG A 53 8.28 -7.25 -7.76
C ARG A 53 7.53 -6.15 -8.50
N ILE A 54 6.61 -5.47 -7.83
CA ILE A 54 5.83 -4.38 -8.42
C ILE A 54 6.73 -3.20 -8.78
N LEU A 55 7.66 -2.82 -7.93
CA LEU A 55 8.62 -1.78 -8.25
C LEU A 55 9.43 -2.12 -9.49
N LYS A 56 9.83 -3.38 -9.63
CA LYS A 56 10.55 -3.86 -10.80
C LYS A 56 9.69 -3.79 -12.05
N MET A 57 8.43 -4.21 -11.97
CA MET A 57 7.47 -4.12 -13.08
C MET A 57 7.24 -2.68 -13.53
N LEU A 58 7.21 -1.75 -12.60
CA LEU A 58 7.03 -0.33 -12.90
C LEU A 58 8.33 0.37 -13.29
N LYS A 59 9.46 -0.35 -13.29
CA LYS A 59 10.80 0.19 -13.55
C LYS A 59 11.17 1.31 -12.58
N LEU A 60 10.78 1.13 -11.31
CA LEU A 60 11.05 2.07 -10.22
C LEU A 60 12.08 1.52 -9.23
N GLU A 61 12.64 0.33 -9.46
CA GLU A 61 13.56 -0.30 -8.52
C GLU A 61 14.84 0.51 -8.29
N LYS A 62 15.26 1.29 -9.27
CA LYS A 62 16.46 2.13 -9.13
C LYS A 62 16.29 3.27 -8.14
N GLN A 63 15.05 3.62 -7.82
CA GLN A 63 14.73 4.70 -6.89
C GLN A 63 14.62 4.22 -5.46
N LEU A 64 14.71 2.91 -5.25
CA LEU A 64 14.66 2.33 -3.91
C LEU A 64 15.93 2.71 -3.15
N ARG A 65 15.77 3.48 -2.07
CA ARG A 65 16.87 3.96 -1.24
C ARG A 65 16.94 3.29 0.11
N MET A 66 15.83 2.70 0.55
CA MET A 66 15.75 2.11 1.87
C MET A 66 14.79 0.93 1.84
N THR A 67 15.11 -0.12 2.58
CA THR A 67 14.18 -1.21 2.86
C THR A 67 14.04 -1.36 4.37
N THR A 68 12.87 -1.82 4.80
CA THR A 68 12.62 -2.15 6.20
C THR A 68 11.98 -3.53 6.27
N THR A 69 12.15 -4.19 7.40
CA THR A 69 11.50 -5.48 7.65
C THR A 69 10.16 -5.34 8.34
N HIS A 70 9.87 -4.15 8.88
CA HIS A 70 8.65 -3.91 9.65
C HIS A 70 7.73 -2.92 8.95
N TYR A 71 6.55 -3.40 8.60
CA TYR A 71 5.54 -2.59 7.94
C TYR A 71 5.11 -1.38 8.76
N LEU A 72 5.04 -1.55 10.09
CA LEU A 72 4.54 -0.50 10.99
C LEU A 72 5.45 0.71 11.10
N VAL A 73 6.71 0.63 10.70
CA VAL A 73 7.61 1.79 10.71
C VAL A 73 7.49 2.65 9.44
N LEU A 74 6.83 2.18 8.40
CA LEU A 74 6.68 2.93 7.15
C LEU A 74 6.06 4.31 7.35
N PRO A 75 4.97 4.47 8.12
CA PRO A 75 4.39 5.79 8.31
C PRO A 75 5.37 6.81 8.88
N ALA A 76 6.17 6.41 9.86
CA ALA A 76 7.16 7.29 10.47
C ALA A 76 8.26 7.68 9.47
N ILE A 77 8.74 6.73 8.67
CA ILE A 77 9.76 6.98 7.65
C ILE A 77 9.24 7.96 6.60
N VAL A 78 8.06 7.71 6.07
CA VAL A 78 7.46 8.56 5.03
C VAL A 78 7.21 9.98 5.55
N ARG A 79 6.75 10.09 6.79
CA ARG A 79 6.45 11.38 7.40
C ARG A 79 7.69 12.22 7.66
N ALA A 80 8.80 11.57 7.98
CA ALA A 80 10.04 12.25 8.38
C ALA A 80 11.00 12.52 7.21
N THR A 81 10.71 12.02 6.01
CA THR A 81 11.64 12.07 4.88
C THR A 81 10.91 12.45 3.59
N ASP A 82 11.68 12.56 2.50
CA ASP A 82 11.11 12.68 1.16
C ASP A 82 10.97 11.33 0.47
N LEU A 83 11.09 10.23 1.22
CA LEU A 83 10.86 8.91 0.66
C LEU A 83 9.38 8.66 0.49
N GLY A 84 9.00 8.07 -0.65
CA GLY A 84 7.65 7.61 -0.90
C GLY A 84 7.55 6.10 -0.78
N VAL A 85 6.34 5.60 -0.67
CA VAL A 85 6.09 4.17 -0.67
C VAL A 85 4.94 3.84 -1.62
N VAL A 86 5.15 2.84 -2.47
CA VAL A 86 4.11 2.28 -3.34
C VAL A 86 3.40 1.21 -2.53
N MET A 87 2.10 1.36 -2.35
CA MET A 87 1.32 0.46 -1.51
C MET A 87 -0.13 0.40 -1.96
N PRO A 88 -0.90 -0.58 -1.49
CA PRO A 88 -2.34 -0.61 -1.75
C PRO A 88 -3.05 0.62 -1.18
N ARG A 89 -3.99 1.15 -1.94
CA ARG A 89 -4.70 2.39 -1.61
C ARG A 89 -5.40 2.34 -0.26
N ASN A 90 -6.03 1.21 0.06
CA ASN A 90 -6.78 1.13 1.31
C ASN A 90 -5.87 1.13 2.53
N ILE A 91 -4.68 0.55 2.43
CA ILE A 91 -3.69 0.62 3.50
C ILE A 91 -3.15 2.06 3.60
N ALA A 92 -2.90 2.71 2.47
CA ALA A 92 -2.46 4.10 2.46
C ALA A 92 -3.49 5.02 3.14
N ARG A 93 -4.77 4.78 2.92
CA ARG A 93 -5.84 5.52 3.58
C ARG A 93 -5.84 5.32 5.09
N GLU A 94 -5.58 4.10 5.55
CA GLU A 94 -5.46 3.84 6.97
C GLU A 94 -4.28 4.60 7.58
N PHE A 95 -3.13 4.60 6.91
CA PHE A 95 -1.99 5.38 7.38
C PHE A 95 -2.32 6.87 7.44
N ASN A 96 -3.15 7.36 6.53
CA ASN A 96 -3.50 8.78 6.45
C ASN A 96 -4.74 9.15 7.28
N ALA A 97 -5.28 8.24 8.06
CA ALA A 97 -6.49 8.51 8.86
C ALA A 97 -6.30 9.71 9.80
N GLY A 98 -5.10 9.87 10.37
CA GLY A 98 -4.77 11.02 11.22
C GLY A 98 -4.24 12.24 10.46
N GLY A 99 -4.17 12.19 9.13
CA GLY A 99 -3.60 13.25 8.31
C GLY A 99 -2.08 13.25 8.29
N GLY A 100 -1.50 14.20 7.59
CA GLY A 100 -0.06 14.38 7.50
C GLY A 100 0.59 13.75 6.26
N TYR A 101 -0.19 13.06 5.45
CA TYR A 101 0.27 12.40 4.23
C TYR A 101 -0.50 12.91 3.02
N ALA A 102 0.02 12.58 1.84
CA ALA A 102 -0.68 12.75 0.58
C ALA A 102 -0.68 11.40 -0.14
N ILE A 103 -1.83 11.05 -0.70
CA ILE A 103 -1.97 9.83 -1.50
C ILE A 103 -2.10 10.28 -2.95
N LEU A 104 -1.09 9.93 -3.76
CA LEU A 104 -1.11 10.21 -5.19
C LEU A 104 -1.49 8.93 -5.93
N GLU A 105 -2.38 9.06 -6.91
CA GLU A 105 -2.89 7.93 -7.68
C GLU A 105 -2.42 8.03 -9.13
N PRO A 106 -1.13 7.75 -9.40
CA PRO A 106 -0.61 7.76 -10.76
C PRO A 106 -1.28 6.67 -11.58
N LYS A 107 -1.28 6.86 -12.89
CA LYS A 107 -1.77 5.82 -13.80
C LYS A 107 -0.70 4.75 -13.97
N PHE A 108 -0.53 3.91 -12.95
CA PHE A 108 0.38 2.77 -13.06
C PHE A 108 -0.14 1.79 -14.11
N PRO A 109 0.75 1.20 -14.92
CA PRO A 109 0.36 0.16 -15.87
C PRO A 109 0.13 -1.19 -15.17
N LEU A 110 -0.73 -1.16 -14.16
CA LEU A 110 -1.12 -2.32 -13.35
C LEU A 110 -2.63 -2.36 -13.29
N ARG A 111 -3.17 -3.57 -13.27
CA ARG A 111 -4.60 -3.76 -13.06
C ARG A 111 -4.94 -3.58 -11.59
N ASP A 112 -6.15 -3.09 -11.34
CA ASP A 112 -6.72 -3.15 -10.01
C ASP A 112 -6.79 -4.61 -9.56
N PHE A 113 -6.72 -4.85 -8.29
CA PHE A 113 -6.72 -6.19 -7.74
C PHE A 113 -7.76 -6.32 -6.63
N THR A 114 -8.16 -7.56 -6.35
CA THR A 114 -9.15 -7.86 -5.32
C THR A 114 -8.42 -8.34 -4.08
N VAL A 115 -8.69 -7.69 -2.96
CA VAL A 115 -8.23 -8.18 -1.65
C VAL A 115 -9.22 -9.22 -1.18
N SER A 116 -8.72 -10.40 -0.88
CA SER A 116 -9.54 -11.54 -0.46
C SER A 116 -8.98 -12.13 0.82
N LEU A 117 -9.89 -12.61 1.65
CA LEU A 117 -9.52 -13.33 2.85
C LEU A 117 -9.70 -14.83 2.59
N HIS A 118 -8.61 -15.59 2.80
CA HIS A 118 -8.61 -17.04 2.65
C HIS A 118 -8.40 -17.69 4.00
N TRP A 119 -9.22 -18.71 4.30
CA TRP A 119 -9.03 -19.49 5.51
C TRP A 119 -9.44 -20.92 5.27
N SER A 120 -8.90 -21.83 6.09
CA SER A 120 -9.29 -23.22 6.02
C SER A 120 -10.71 -23.38 6.58
N ARG A 121 -11.54 -24.15 5.89
CA ARG A 121 -12.88 -24.51 6.35
C ARG A 121 -12.84 -25.15 7.73
N ARG A 122 -11.78 -25.86 8.04
CA ARG A 122 -11.56 -26.48 9.34
C ARG A 122 -11.65 -25.49 10.50
N TYR A 123 -11.23 -24.26 10.30
CA TYR A 123 -11.21 -23.20 11.33
C TYR A 123 -12.36 -22.21 11.19
N GLU A 124 -13.31 -22.49 10.31
CA GLU A 124 -14.41 -21.55 10.03
C GLU A 124 -15.24 -21.24 11.28
N ALA A 125 -15.46 -22.21 12.14
CA ALA A 125 -16.25 -22.06 13.38
C ALA A 125 -15.40 -21.64 14.59
N ASP A 126 -14.08 -21.55 14.46
CA ASP A 126 -13.20 -21.15 15.56
C ASP A 126 -13.47 -19.69 15.93
N PRO A 127 -13.79 -19.38 17.21
CA PRO A 127 -14.07 -18.00 17.62
C PRO A 127 -12.94 -17.03 17.34
N GLY A 128 -11.69 -17.43 17.58
CA GLY A 128 -10.53 -16.58 17.30
C GLY A 128 -10.38 -16.27 15.81
N ASN A 129 -10.59 -17.26 14.97
CA ASN A 129 -10.54 -17.08 13.52
C ASN A 129 -11.68 -16.19 13.04
N ARG A 130 -12.90 -16.39 13.58
CA ARG A 130 -14.07 -15.57 13.24
C ARG A 130 -13.85 -14.11 13.63
N TRP A 131 -13.29 -13.87 14.81
CA TRP A 131 -12.96 -12.53 15.27
C TRP A 131 -11.93 -11.85 14.34
N LEU A 132 -10.88 -12.58 13.97
CA LEU A 132 -9.84 -12.04 13.08
C LEU A 132 -10.43 -11.71 11.72
N ARG A 133 -11.25 -12.58 11.15
CA ARG A 133 -11.89 -12.32 9.85
C ARG A 133 -12.78 -11.09 9.90
N GLN A 134 -13.58 -10.96 10.96
CA GLN A 134 -14.49 -9.82 11.11
C GLN A 134 -13.70 -8.53 11.29
N THR A 135 -12.62 -8.56 12.04
CA THR A 135 -11.75 -7.40 12.23
C THR A 135 -11.15 -6.94 10.91
N LEU A 136 -10.67 -7.88 10.08
CA LEU A 136 -10.11 -7.56 8.78
C LEU A 136 -11.18 -7.01 7.82
N VAL A 137 -12.36 -7.60 7.81
CA VAL A 137 -13.48 -7.10 6.99
C VAL A 137 -13.84 -5.68 7.40
N ASP A 138 -13.96 -5.40 8.69
CA ASP A 138 -14.31 -4.08 9.20
C ASP A 138 -13.23 -3.05 8.83
N LEU A 139 -11.96 -3.43 8.92
CA LEU A 139 -10.85 -2.55 8.58
C LEU A 139 -10.87 -2.14 7.11
N PHE A 140 -11.15 -3.08 6.19
CA PHE A 140 -11.12 -2.80 4.75
C PHE A 140 -12.46 -2.32 4.20
N ALA A 141 -13.56 -2.59 4.87
CA ALA A 141 -14.89 -2.17 4.42
C ALA A 141 -15.29 -0.78 4.93
N GLY A 142 -14.62 -0.32 5.98
CA GLY A 142 -14.85 1.00 6.53
C GLY A 142 -14.11 2.05 5.73
#